data_89f5f353109f7f3e045c62d20398cf12
#
_entry.id   89f5f353109f7f3e045c62d20398cf12
#
_cell.length_a   1.000
_cell.length_b   1.000
_cell.length_c   1.000
_cell.angle_alpha   90.00
_cell.angle_beta   90.00
_cell.angle_gamma   90.00
#
_symmetry.space_group_name_H-M   'P 1'
#
loop_
_entity.id
_entity.type
_entity.pdbx_description
1 polymer ?
#
loop_
_entity_poly.entity_id
_entity_poly.type
_entity_poly.pdbx_seq_one_letter_code
_entity_poly.pdbx_strand_id
1 'polypeptide(L)'
;MRARARGLYHMGFGCQTISRNTLGSANATRPWQIYADFAQHLIGLARPLYAKEPFGLELDAAVYAFDASTIDLCLSVFAWAPFRLTKAAIKLHTLLDLRGNIPSFIHITDGKTHE
;
A
#
# COMPACT_ATOMS: atom_id res chain seq x y z
N MET A 1 8.77 13.47 8.47
CA MET A 1 8.85 12.34 9.40
C MET A 1 10.29 12.18 9.87
N ARG A 2 10.63 12.62 11.06
CA ARG A 2 11.96 12.35 11.64
C ARG A 2 11.86 10.99 12.33
N ALA A 3 12.28 9.92 11.65
CA ALA A 3 12.50 8.66 12.33
C ALA A 3 13.46 8.89 13.50
N ARG A 4 13.22 8.26 14.63
CA ARG A 4 14.10 8.37 15.79
C ARG A 4 15.50 7.91 15.36
N ALA A 5 16.52 8.76 15.50
CA ALA A 5 17.89 8.51 15.04
C ALA A 5 18.45 7.14 15.50
N ARG A 6 18.09 6.70 16.70
CA ARG A 6 18.44 5.36 17.23
C ARG A 6 17.82 4.21 16.44
N GLY A 7 16.58 4.37 15.94
CA GLY A 7 15.92 3.35 15.13
C GLY A 7 16.60 3.12 13.78
N LEU A 8 17.10 4.18 13.15
CA LEU A 8 17.80 4.08 11.86
C LEU A 8 19.10 3.28 11.99
N TYR A 9 19.86 3.50 13.05
CA TYR A 9 21.10 2.75 13.31
C TYR A 9 20.83 1.24 13.45
N HIS A 10 19.79 0.86 14.20
CA HIS A 10 19.43 -0.55 14.38
C HIS A 10 18.86 -1.21 13.12
N MET A 11 18.37 -0.42 12.16
CA MET A 11 17.93 -0.91 10.84
C MET A 11 19.07 -0.98 9.82
N GLY A 12 20.33 -0.78 10.24
CA GLY A 12 21.50 -0.85 9.36
C GLY A 12 21.75 0.41 8.52
N PHE A 13 21.05 1.52 8.79
CA PHE A 13 21.37 2.80 8.16
C PHE A 13 22.61 3.42 8.82
N GLY A 14 23.68 3.62 8.06
CA GLY A 14 24.92 4.23 8.56
C GLY A 14 24.80 5.73 8.89
N CYS A 15 23.60 6.30 8.90
CA CYS A 15 23.35 7.71 9.13
C CYS A 15 22.23 7.90 10.18
N GLN A 16 22.32 9.00 10.94
CA GLN A 16 21.32 9.37 11.94
C GLN A 16 20.09 10.06 11.34
N THR A 17 20.19 10.56 10.12
CA THR A 17 19.11 11.27 9.43
C THR A 17 19.09 10.91 7.95
N ILE A 18 17.90 10.76 7.39
CA ILE A 18 17.72 10.63 5.95
C ILE A 18 17.21 11.97 5.42
N SER A 19 17.91 12.56 4.43
CA SER A 19 17.46 13.80 3.83
C SER A 19 16.16 13.58 3.03
N ARG A 20 15.34 14.63 2.90
CA ARG A 20 14.12 14.58 2.08
C ARG A 20 14.45 14.25 0.63
N ASN A 21 15.54 14.81 0.09
CA ASN A 21 15.97 14.58 -1.29
C ASN A 21 16.40 13.12 -1.52
N THR A 22 17.16 12.53 -0.58
CA THR A 22 17.55 11.12 -0.66
C THR A 22 16.32 10.20 -0.68
N LEU A 23 15.32 10.48 0.17
CA LEU A 23 14.10 9.71 0.19
C LEU A 23 13.27 9.90 -1.08
N GLY A 24 13.16 11.14 -1.57
CA GLY A 24 12.46 11.46 -2.81
C GLY A 24 13.10 10.78 -4.02
N SER A 25 14.43 10.85 -4.16
CA SER A 25 15.17 10.18 -5.23
C SER A 25 15.03 8.66 -5.17
N ALA A 26 15.09 8.08 -3.98
CA ALA A 26 14.90 6.64 -3.79
C ALA A 26 13.49 6.19 -4.24
N ASN A 27 12.45 6.95 -3.91
CA ASN A 27 11.07 6.64 -4.32
C ASN A 27 10.86 6.84 -5.83
N ALA A 28 11.53 7.80 -6.45
CA ALA A 28 11.43 8.05 -7.89
C ALA A 28 12.13 6.97 -8.74
N THR A 29 13.19 6.35 -8.21
CA THR A 29 14.02 5.39 -8.96
C THR A 29 13.68 3.93 -8.69
N ARG A 30 13.07 3.62 -7.54
CA ARG A 30 12.74 2.24 -7.19
C ARG A 30 11.40 1.82 -7.80
N PRO A 31 11.29 0.55 -8.26
CA PRO A 31 10.02 0.00 -8.73
C PRO A 31 8.96 0.03 -7.62
N TRP A 32 7.76 0.49 -7.93
CA TRP A 32 6.64 0.51 -6.98
C TRP A 32 6.24 -0.89 -6.50
N GLN A 33 6.55 -1.93 -7.28
CA GLN A 33 6.28 -3.32 -6.95
C GLN A 33 6.90 -3.75 -5.62
N ILE A 34 8.04 -3.16 -5.22
CA ILE A 34 8.66 -3.41 -3.90
C ILE A 34 7.68 -3.14 -2.76
N TYR A 35 6.90 -2.07 -2.87
CA TYR A 35 5.92 -1.70 -1.85
C TYR A 35 4.68 -2.60 -1.91
N ALA A 36 4.25 -2.99 -3.12
CA ALA A 36 3.15 -3.91 -3.31
C ALA A 36 3.48 -5.30 -2.74
N ASP A 37 4.66 -5.83 -3.05
CA ASP A 37 5.13 -7.12 -2.54
C ASP A 37 5.28 -7.10 -1.02
N PHE A 38 5.80 -6.01 -0.46
CA PHE A 38 5.90 -5.82 0.98
C PHE A 38 4.52 -5.78 1.65
N ALA A 39 3.55 -5.08 1.05
CA ALA A 39 2.19 -5.05 1.55
C ALA A 39 1.54 -6.44 1.52
N GLN A 40 1.70 -7.20 0.43
CA GLN A 40 1.22 -8.59 0.33
C GLN A 40 1.86 -9.49 1.39
N HIS A 41 3.15 -9.33 1.63
CA HIS A 41 3.85 -10.07 2.69
C HIS A 41 3.25 -9.75 4.08
N LEU A 42 3.03 -8.47 4.39
CA LEU A 42 2.42 -8.05 5.65
C LEU A 42 0.98 -8.56 5.81
N ILE A 43 0.19 -8.55 4.73
CA ILE A 43 -1.15 -9.14 4.71
C ILE A 43 -1.07 -10.63 5.08
N GLY A 44 -0.14 -11.37 4.47
CA GLY A 44 0.07 -12.78 4.77
C GLY A 44 0.43 -13.06 6.24
N LEU A 45 1.20 -12.17 6.86
CA LEU A 45 1.54 -12.26 8.29
C LEU A 45 0.36 -11.87 9.19
N ALA A 46 -0.41 -10.86 8.81
CA ALA A 46 -1.51 -10.33 9.63
C ALA A 46 -2.74 -11.26 9.63
N ARG A 47 -3.14 -11.81 8.48
CA ARG A 47 -4.35 -12.61 8.35
C ARG A 47 -4.50 -13.73 9.40
N PRO A 48 -3.48 -14.56 9.68
CA PRO A 48 -3.59 -15.60 10.72
C PRO A 48 -3.83 -15.04 12.12
N LEU A 49 -3.30 -13.84 12.42
CA LEU A 49 -3.44 -13.21 13.74
C LEU A 49 -4.88 -12.75 13.99
N TYR A 50 -5.58 -12.33 12.94
CA TYR A 50 -6.94 -11.77 13.00
C TYR A 50 -8.04 -12.76 12.55
N ALA A 51 -7.67 -13.98 12.15
CA ALA A 51 -8.62 -14.96 11.63
C ALA A 51 -9.73 -15.37 12.63
N LYS A 52 -9.50 -15.16 13.92
CA LYS A 52 -10.44 -15.50 15.00
C LYS A 52 -11.13 -14.28 15.63
N GLU A 53 -10.88 -13.09 15.09
CA GLU A 53 -11.53 -11.87 15.58
C GLU A 53 -13.05 -11.96 15.35
N PRO A 54 -13.87 -11.59 16.34
CA PRO A 54 -15.31 -11.61 16.21
C PRO A 54 -15.76 -10.52 15.23
N PHE A 55 -16.59 -10.88 14.26
CA PHE A 55 -17.14 -9.91 13.28
C PHE A 55 -18.27 -9.06 13.87
N GLY A 56 -18.76 -9.38 15.08
CA GLY A 56 -19.89 -8.68 15.73
C GLY A 56 -21.26 -9.01 15.14
N LEU A 57 -21.33 -9.88 14.14
CA LEU A 57 -22.55 -10.45 13.58
C LEU A 57 -22.43 -11.97 13.63
N GLU A 58 -23.54 -12.65 13.92
CA GLU A 58 -23.64 -14.12 13.90
C GLU A 58 -23.73 -14.63 12.45
N LEU A 59 -22.64 -14.45 11.69
CA LEU A 59 -22.52 -14.97 10.34
C LEU A 59 -21.44 -16.06 10.31
N ASP A 60 -21.85 -17.27 10.01
CA ASP A 60 -20.93 -18.41 9.82
C ASP A 60 -20.11 -18.30 8.53
N ALA A 61 -20.53 -17.44 7.60
CA ALA A 61 -19.88 -17.24 6.32
C ALA A 61 -18.81 -16.13 6.40
N ALA A 62 -17.75 -16.25 5.59
CA ALA A 62 -16.79 -15.18 5.37
C ALA A 62 -17.46 -14.02 4.62
N VAL A 63 -17.27 -12.79 5.11
CA VAL A 63 -17.84 -11.59 4.50
C VAL A 63 -16.69 -10.69 4.05
N TYR A 64 -16.74 -10.29 2.80
CA TYR A 64 -15.73 -9.42 2.18
C TYR A 64 -16.37 -8.14 1.68
N ALA A 65 -15.64 -7.03 1.81
CA ALA A 65 -15.94 -5.77 1.13
C ALA A 65 -14.93 -5.54 0.02
N PHE A 66 -15.40 -5.16 -1.15
CA PHE A 66 -14.55 -4.75 -2.26
C PHE A 66 -14.62 -3.24 -2.42
N ASP A 67 -13.46 -2.60 -2.51
CA ASP A 67 -13.33 -1.16 -2.73
C ASP A 67 -12.27 -0.87 -3.79
N ALA A 68 -12.49 0.19 -4.56
CA ALA A 68 -11.55 0.70 -5.55
C ALA A 68 -11.32 2.20 -5.34
N SER A 69 -10.25 2.53 -4.66
CA SER A 69 -9.86 3.92 -4.39
C SER A 69 -8.99 4.48 -5.51
N THR A 70 -9.35 5.65 -6.04
CA THR A 70 -8.51 6.37 -7.00
C THR A 70 -7.55 7.31 -6.28
N ILE A 71 -6.26 7.19 -6.58
CA ILE A 71 -5.20 8.01 -5.98
C ILE A 71 -4.57 8.86 -7.09
N ASP A 72 -4.74 10.17 -7.00
CA ASP A 72 -4.13 11.14 -7.93
C ASP A 72 -2.60 11.18 -7.73
N LEU A 73 -1.87 11.16 -8.83
CA LEU A 73 -0.41 11.16 -8.87
C LEU A 73 0.11 12.32 -9.72
N CYS A 74 1.35 12.71 -9.49
CA CYS A 74 2.05 13.67 -10.33
C CYS A 74 2.51 13.00 -11.63
N LEU A 75 2.01 13.46 -12.78
CA LEU A 75 2.31 12.87 -14.10
C LEU A 75 3.81 12.89 -14.42
N SER A 76 4.54 13.93 -14.01
CA SER A 76 5.99 14.03 -14.26
C SER A 76 6.82 12.94 -13.55
N VAL A 77 6.27 12.37 -12.48
CA VAL A 77 6.93 11.31 -11.70
C VAL A 77 6.37 9.93 -12.05
N PHE A 78 5.10 9.87 -12.44
CA PHE A 78 4.36 8.62 -12.68
C PHE A 78 3.85 8.54 -14.13
N ALA A 79 4.76 8.73 -15.10
CA ALA A 79 4.43 8.72 -16.53
C ALA A 79 3.81 7.38 -17.02
N TRP A 80 4.03 6.29 -16.30
CA TRP A 80 3.47 4.97 -16.62
C TRP A 80 1.97 4.83 -16.26
N ALA A 81 1.42 5.76 -15.45
CA ALA A 81 0.01 5.72 -15.00
C ALA A 81 -0.80 6.91 -15.52
N PRO A 82 -0.88 7.15 -16.85
CA PRO A 82 -1.60 8.30 -17.39
C PRO A 82 -3.11 8.11 -17.16
N PHE A 83 -3.75 9.11 -16.55
CA PHE A 83 -5.20 9.12 -16.33
C PHE A 83 -5.91 10.13 -17.24
N ARG A 84 -5.36 11.35 -17.36
CA ARG A 84 -5.80 12.42 -18.24
C ARG A 84 -4.59 13.08 -18.86
N LEU A 85 -4.79 13.99 -19.82
CA LEU A 85 -3.70 14.70 -20.51
C LEU A 85 -2.69 15.36 -19.54
N THR A 86 -3.14 15.79 -18.37
CA THR A 86 -2.30 16.52 -17.39
C THR A 86 -2.18 15.83 -16.04
N LYS A 87 -2.77 14.64 -15.87
CA LYS A 87 -2.80 13.94 -14.58
C LYS A 87 -2.44 12.47 -14.74
N ALA A 88 -1.73 11.97 -13.74
CA ALA A 88 -1.60 10.54 -13.51
C ALA A 88 -2.50 10.11 -12.35
N ALA A 89 -2.99 8.90 -12.39
CA ALA A 89 -3.71 8.29 -11.28
C ALA A 89 -3.53 6.78 -11.30
N ILE A 90 -3.61 6.18 -10.14
CA ILE A 90 -3.74 4.73 -9.98
C ILE A 90 -5.07 4.41 -9.30
N LYS A 91 -5.58 3.21 -9.55
CA LYS A 91 -6.63 2.61 -8.74
C LYS A 91 -6.02 1.54 -7.84
N LEU A 92 -6.35 1.64 -6.56
CA LEU A 92 -6.05 0.62 -5.57
C LEU A 92 -7.32 -0.17 -5.32
N HIS A 93 -7.37 -1.39 -5.84
CA HIS A 93 -8.45 -2.34 -5.58
C HIS A 93 -8.12 -3.11 -4.31
N THR A 94 -9.03 -3.10 -3.35
CA THR A 94 -8.85 -3.74 -2.06
C THR A 94 -10.01 -4.68 -1.79
N LEU A 95 -9.72 -5.95 -1.54
CA LEU A 95 -10.66 -6.90 -0.99
C LEU A 95 -10.40 -7.00 0.51
N LEU A 96 -11.30 -6.45 1.29
CA LEU A 96 -11.22 -6.42 2.75
C LEU A 96 -11.97 -7.61 3.34
N ASP A 97 -11.30 -8.43 4.13
CA ASP A 97 -11.95 -9.40 4.99
C ASP A 97 -12.49 -8.64 6.21
N LEU A 98 -13.83 -8.61 6.36
CA LEU A 98 -14.48 -7.89 7.44
C LEU A 98 -14.27 -8.55 8.80
N ARG A 99 -13.83 -9.79 8.83
CA ARG A 99 -13.37 -10.45 10.04
C ARG A 99 -11.94 -9.97 10.34
N GLY A 100 -11.80 -9.09 11.31
CA GLY A 100 -10.53 -8.47 11.70
C GLY A 100 -10.12 -7.26 10.84
N ASN A 101 -10.92 -6.86 9.85
CA ASN A 101 -10.69 -5.69 8.99
C ASN A 101 -9.30 -5.68 8.31
N ILE A 102 -8.85 -6.85 7.87
CA ILE A 102 -7.55 -7.01 7.20
C ILE A 102 -7.78 -7.19 5.70
N PRO A 103 -7.03 -6.48 4.84
CA PRO A 103 -7.03 -6.76 3.42
C PRO A 103 -6.68 -8.21 3.13
N SER A 104 -7.50 -8.89 2.34
CA SER A 104 -7.19 -10.22 1.82
C SER A 104 -6.36 -10.15 0.56
N PHE A 105 -6.57 -9.08 -0.20
CA PHE A 105 -5.98 -8.87 -1.50
C PHE A 105 -5.91 -7.37 -1.80
N ILE A 106 -4.81 -6.94 -2.42
CA ILE A 106 -4.66 -5.61 -3.02
C ILE A 106 -4.18 -5.77 -4.45
N HIS A 107 -4.70 -4.93 -5.34
CA HIS A 107 -4.26 -4.85 -6.72
C HIS A 107 -4.19 -3.40 -7.17
N ILE A 108 -3.11 -3.04 -7.86
CA ILE A 108 -2.86 -1.69 -8.34
C ILE A 108 -2.95 -1.69 -9.85
N THR A 109 -3.81 -0.82 -10.40
CA THR A 109 -3.95 -0.61 -11.83
C THR A 109 -3.75 0.87 -12.16
N ASP A 110 -3.66 1.18 -13.45
CA ASP A 110 -3.77 2.56 -13.88
C ASP A 110 -5.18 3.13 -13.62
N GLY A 111 -5.30 4.45 -13.58
CA GLY A 111 -6.56 5.12 -13.27
C GLY A 111 -7.64 4.94 -14.32
N LYS A 112 -7.33 4.39 -15.51
CA LYS A 112 -8.27 4.16 -16.62
C LYS A 112 -8.99 2.83 -16.55
N THR A 113 -8.46 1.88 -15.79
CA THR A 113 -9.06 0.55 -15.66
C THR A 113 -10.43 0.66 -15.00
N HIS A 114 -11.46 0.14 -15.65
CA HIS A 114 -12.80 0.00 -15.09
C HIS A 114 -12.91 -1.29 -14.29
N GLU A 115 -13.83 -1.28 -13.33
CA GLU A 115 -14.18 -2.46 -12.54
C GLU A 115 -14.87 -3.53 -13.38
#